data_9b234705d1644f8bdca9d15990afd6d8
#
_entry.id   9b234705d1644f8bdca9d15990afd6d8
#
_cell.length_a   1.000
_cell.length_b   1.000
_cell.length_c   1.000
_cell.angle_alpha   90.00
_cell.angle_beta   90.00
_cell.angle_gamma   90.00
#
_symmetry.space_group_name_H-M   'P 1'
#
loop_
_entity.id
_entity.type
_entity.pdbx_description
1 polymer ?
#
loop_
_entity_poly.entity_id
_entity_poly.type
_entity_poly.pdbx_seq_one_letter_code
_entity_poly.pdbx_strand_id
1 'polypeptide(L)'
;MRTLMVSVMPVQQAIDGLKTDFSKALSGTDVGNRLIFPDVKTLTYVLLNTNRMTLLETMTGVEAMSIRELSRRLNRDFKAVHTDVQALLNAGVLDKKGTKIIFSYDEIHFDFVTGKAA
;
A
#
# COMPACT_ATOMS: atom_id res chain seq x y z
N MET A 1 17.03 2.25 -1.24
CA MET A 1 15.86 1.97 -0.39
C MET A 1 14.58 2.16 -1.20
N ARG A 2 13.66 1.23 -1.14
CA ARG A 2 12.39 1.34 -1.85
C ARG A 2 11.33 1.93 -0.92
N THR A 3 10.68 2.98 -1.37
CA THR A 3 9.65 3.67 -0.60
C THR A 3 8.32 3.61 -1.34
N LEU A 4 7.26 3.24 -0.64
CA LEU A 4 5.90 3.34 -1.16
C LEU A 4 5.36 4.71 -0.78
N MET A 5 5.04 5.53 -1.79
CA MET A 5 4.44 6.84 -1.57
C MET A 5 2.93 6.70 -1.57
N VAL A 6 2.28 7.12 -0.49
CA VAL A 6 0.83 7.07 -0.35
C VAL A 6 0.31 8.50 -0.28
N SER A 7 -0.54 8.86 -1.23
CA SER A 7 -1.08 10.22 -1.34
C SER A 7 -2.59 10.20 -1.35
N VAL A 8 -3.20 11.31 -0.93
CA VAL A 8 -4.65 11.52 -1.02
C VAL A 8 -4.89 12.68 -1.97
N MET A 9 -5.68 12.43 -3.02
CA MET A 9 -6.04 13.45 -4.01
C MET A 9 -7.49 13.29 -4.43
N PRO A 10 -8.25 14.38 -4.60
CA PRO A 10 -9.56 14.30 -5.24
C PRO A 10 -9.45 13.62 -6.61
N VAL A 11 -10.52 12.95 -7.03
CA VAL A 11 -10.52 12.14 -8.26
C VAL A 11 -9.98 12.93 -9.46
N GLN A 12 -10.39 14.19 -9.60
CA GLN A 12 -9.95 15.00 -10.74
C GLN A 12 -8.44 15.25 -10.71
N GLN A 13 -7.90 15.54 -9.53
CA GLN A 13 -6.45 15.75 -9.39
C GLN A 13 -5.68 14.44 -9.64
N ALA A 14 -6.26 13.32 -9.26
CA ALA A 14 -5.64 12.02 -9.51
C ALA A 14 -5.57 11.73 -11.01
N ILE A 15 -6.62 12.07 -11.77
CA ILE A 15 -6.64 11.92 -13.22
C ILE A 15 -5.56 12.79 -13.86
N ASP A 16 -5.46 14.04 -13.43
CA ASP A 16 -4.44 14.96 -13.96
C ASP A 16 -3.03 14.48 -13.61
N GLY A 17 -2.86 13.98 -12.40
CA GLY A 17 -1.59 13.39 -11.97
C GLY A 17 -1.20 12.17 -12.78
N LEU A 18 -2.18 11.31 -13.12
CA LEU A 18 -1.92 10.13 -13.95
C LEU A 18 -1.44 10.51 -15.34
N LYS A 19 -1.97 11.56 -15.92
CA LYS A 19 -1.50 12.06 -17.23
C LYS A 19 -0.04 12.48 -17.14
N THR A 20 0.34 13.20 -16.10
CA THR A 20 1.72 13.62 -15.88
C THR A 20 2.63 12.41 -15.65
N ASP A 21 2.21 11.48 -14.80
CA ASP A 21 2.99 10.29 -14.49
C ASP A 21 3.18 9.41 -15.72
N PHE A 22 2.14 9.30 -16.55
CA PHE A 22 2.23 8.56 -17.81
C PHE A 22 3.28 9.17 -18.74
N SER A 23 3.30 10.50 -18.83
CA SER A 23 4.31 11.21 -19.64
C SER A 23 5.70 10.93 -19.11
N LYS A 24 5.90 10.94 -17.80
CA LYS A 24 7.19 10.64 -17.17
C LYS A 24 7.60 9.20 -17.44
N ALA A 25 6.66 8.26 -17.37
CA ALA A 25 6.94 6.85 -17.66
C ALA A 25 7.41 6.68 -19.11
N LEU A 26 6.79 7.40 -20.05
CA LEU A 26 7.20 7.39 -21.45
C LEU A 26 8.60 7.94 -21.63
N SER A 27 9.03 8.87 -20.78
CA SER A 27 10.38 9.45 -20.84
C SER A 27 11.41 8.65 -20.04
N GLY A 28 11.01 7.53 -19.44
CA GLY A 28 11.91 6.65 -18.69
C GLY A 28 12.06 7.00 -17.22
N THR A 29 11.27 7.93 -16.70
CA THR A 29 11.27 8.27 -15.27
C THR A 29 10.47 7.25 -14.48
N ASP A 30 11.05 6.75 -13.38
CA ASP A 30 10.36 5.80 -12.51
C ASP A 30 9.21 6.47 -11.74
N VAL A 31 8.00 5.96 -11.91
CA VAL A 31 6.80 6.46 -11.24
C VAL A 31 6.05 5.34 -10.53
N GLY A 32 6.65 4.15 -10.42
CA GLY A 32 5.97 2.92 -10.08
C GLY A 32 5.61 2.71 -8.62
N ASN A 33 5.95 3.62 -7.70
CA ASN A 33 5.85 3.39 -6.27
C ASN A 33 4.86 4.32 -5.57
N ARG A 34 3.80 4.70 -6.27
CA ARG A 34 2.80 5.62 -5.71
C ARG A 34 1.41 4.99 -5.67
N LEU A 35 0.76 5.11 -4.52
CA LEU A 35 -0.67 4.80 -4.36
C LEU A 35 -1.42 6.09 -4.08
N ILE A 36 -2.56 6.26 -4.74
CA ILE A 36 -3.40 7.45 -4.60
C ILE A 36 -4.78 7.02 -4.13
N PHE A 37 -5.24 7.63 -3.04
CA PHE A 37 -6.57 7.42 -2.50
C PHE A 37 -7.40 8.70 -2.71
N PRO A 38 -8.72 8.57 -2.98
CA PRO A 38 -9.56 9.72 -3.25
C PRO A 38 -9.81 10.60 -2.02
N ASP A 39 -9.72 10.04 -0.83
CA ASP A 39 -9.94 10.78 0.42
C ASP A 39 -9.27 10.05 1.59
N VAL A 40 -9.16 10.76 2.71
CA VAL A 40 -8.52 10.21 3.92
C VAL A 40 -9.35 9.07 4.51
N LYS A 41 -10.66 9.14 4.38
CA LYS A 41 -11.56 8.10 4.91
C LYS A 41 -11.28 6.75 4.22
N THR A 42 -11.16 6.76 2.90
CA THR A 42 -10.83 5.56 2.14
C THR A 42 -9.44 5.04 2.49
N LEU A 43 -8.47 5.94 2.61
CA LEU A 43 -7.11 5.59 3.03
C LEU A 43 -7.13 4.92 4.40
N THR A 44 -7.86 5.48 5.35
CA THR A 44 -7.97 4.93 6.70
C THR A 44 -8.60 3.53 6.67
N TYR A 45 -9.67 3.39 5.92
CA TYR A 45 -10.38 2.11 5.81
C TYR A 45 -9.51 1.02 5.21
N VAL A 46 -8.78 1.33 4.14
CA VAL A 46 -7.99 0.33 3.40
C VAL A 46 -6.66 0.05 4.09
N LEU A 47 -5.97 1.07 4.55
CA LEU A 47 -4.56 0.95 4.93
C LEU A 47 -4.25 1.36 6.36
N LEU A 48 -4.79 2.48 6.83
CA LEU A 48 -4.40 3.06 8.11
C LEU A 48 -5.18 2.49 9.31
N ASN A 49 -5.45 1.20 9.33
CA ASN A 49 -6.00 0.57 10.52
C ASN A 49 -4.89 -0.20 11.24
N THR A 50 -5.05 -0.35 12.55
CA THR A 50 -4.03 -0.93 13.42
C THR A 50 -3.58 -2.31 12.94
N ASN A 51 -4.53 -3.17 12.59
CA ASN A 51 -4.21 -4.54 12.19
C ASN A 51 -3.37 -4.60 10.92
N ARG A 52 -3.72 -3.79 9.93
CA ARG A 52 -3.00 -3.78 8.65
C ARG A 52 -1.63 -3.11 8.79
N MET A 53 -1.54 -2.05 9.59
CA MET A 53 -0.25 -1.41 9.83
C MET A 53 0.71 -2.34 10.56
N THR A 54 0.22 -3.07 11.57
CA THR A 54 1.03 -4.06 12.27
C THR A 54 1.47 -5.18 11.33
N LEU A 55 0.59 -5.61 10.45
CA LEU A 55 0.90 -6.62 9.43
C LEU A 55 2.05 -6.16 8.54
N LEU A 56 1.98 -4.93 8.04
CA LEU A 56 3.02 -4.38 7.17
C LEU A 56 4.34 -4.19 7.92
N GLU A 57 4.29 -3.75 9.17
CA GLU A 57 5.49 -3.64 10.00
C GLU A 57 6.18 -5.00 10.18
N THR A 58 5.38 -6.05 10.39
CA THR A 58 5.90 -7.40 10.56
C THR A 58 6.57 -7.90 9.28
N MET A 59 6.09 -7.48 8.12
CA MET A 59 6.62 -7.92 6.83
C MET A 59 7.74 -7.04 6.28
N THR A 60 7.97 -5.87 6.87
CA THR A 60 8.98 -4.93 6.37
C THR A 60 10.38 -5.54 6.49
N GLY A 61 11.11 -5.58 5.39
CA GLY A 61 12.47 -6.10 5.36
C GLY A 61 12.56 -7.61 5.49
N VAL A 62 11.45 -8.32 5.37
CA VAL A 62 11.40 -9.78 5.53
C VAL A 62 11.09 -10.42 4.18
N GLU A 63 11.66 -11.60 3.96
CA GLU A 63 11.42 -12.36 2.74
C GLU A 63 9.95 -12.77 2.59
N ALA A 64 9.57 -13.15 1.38
CA ALA A 64 8.22 -13.64 1.09
C ALA A 64 7.85 -14.78 2.04
N MET A 65 6.61 -14.77 2.51
CA MET A 65 6.10 -15.79 3.44
C MET A 65 4.66 -16.15 3.08
N SER A 66 4.22 -17.32 3.56
CA SER A 66 2.83 -17.73 3.39
C SER A 66 1.93 -16.92 4.32
N ILE A 67 0.63 -16.85 3.98
CA ILE A 67 -0.35 -16.21 4.85
C ILE A 67 -0.44 -16.93 6.19
N ARG A 68 -0.28 -18.25 6.19
CA ARG A 68 -0.30 -19.05 7.41
C ARG A 68 0.86 -18.69 8.34
N GLU A 69 2.06 -18.52 7.78
CA GLU A 69 3.22 -18.07 8.56
C GLU A 69 2.99 -16.67 9.11
N LEU A 70 2.43 -15.77 8.31
CA LEU A 70 2.12 -14.41 8.75
C LEU A 70 1.10 -14.42 9.89
N SER A 71 0.04 -15.22 9.78
CA SER A 71 -0.97 -15.31 10.86
C SER A 71 -0.36 -15.81 12.15
N ARG A 72 0.59 -16.75 12.07
CA ARG A 72 1.30 -17.24 13.23
C ARG A 72 2.16 -16.15 13.88
N ARG A 73 2.90 -15.38 13.08
CA ARG A 73 3.73 -14.28 13.57
C ARG A 73 2.90 -13.18 14.22
N LEU A 74 1.71 -12.91 13.67
CA LEU A 74 0.80 -11.90 14.20
C LEU A 74 -0.03 -12.43 15.38
N ASN A 75 -0.01 -13.74 15.61
CA ASN A 75 -0.86 -14.40 16.61
C ASN A 75 -2.33 -14.03 16.42
N ARG A 76 -2.80 -14.12 15.17
CA ARG A 76 -4.16 -13.78 14.78
C ARG A 76 -4.77 -14.91 13.97
N ASP A 77 -6.09 -14.96 13.96
CA ASP A 77 -6.86 -15.95 13.21
C ASP A 77 -6.50 -15.88 11.71
N PHE A 78 -6.34 -17.06 11.10
CA PHE A 78 -5.98 -17.17 9.68
C PHE A 78 -6.96 -16.43 8.76
N LYS A 79 -8.27 -16.59 9.00
CA LYS A 79 -9.30 -15.95 8.18
C LYS A 79 -9.18 -14.42 8.22
N ALA A 80 -8.96 -13.88 9.41
CA ALA A 80 -8.83 -12.43 9.58
C ALA A 80 -7.59 -11.90 8.85
N VAL A 81 -6.46 -12.59 8.98
CA VAL A 81 -5.23 -12.21 8.30
C VAL A 81 -5.39 -12.37 6.79
N HIS A 82 -6.03 -13.44 6.34
CA HIS A 82 -6.30 -13.66 4.92
C HIS A 82 -7.12 -12.51 4.33
N THR A 83 -8.15 -12.05 5.05
CA THR A 83 -8.96 -10.90 4.62
C THR A 83 -8.11 -9.64 4.48
N ASP A 84 -7.27 -9.35 5.47
CA ASP A 84 -6.37 -8.18 5.41
C ASP A 84 -5.38 -8.29 4.26
N VAL A 85 -4.80 -9.47 4.06
CA VAL A 85 -3.83 -9.70 2.97
C VAL A 85 -4.51 -9.49 1.61
N GLN A 86 -5.71 -10.03 1.42
CA GLN A 86 -6.42 -9.85 0.15
C GLN A 86 -6.72 -8.39 -0.13
N ALA A 87 -7.13 -7.64 0.88
CA ALA A 87 -7.37 -6.20 0.74
C ALA A 87 -6.10 -5.46 0.34
N LEU A 88 -4.97 -5.79 0.96
CA LEU A 88 -3.70 -5.15 0.67
C LEU A 88 -3.14 -5.56 -0.70
N LEU A 89 -3.37 -6.80 -1.13
CA LEU A 89 -3.02 -7.25 -2.48
C LEU A 89 -3.84 -6.48 -3.53
N ASN A 90 -5.16 -6.36 -3.29
CA ASN A 90 -6.04 -5.65 -4.20
C ASN A 90 -5.71 -4.17 -4.29
N ALA A 91 -5.24 -3.59 -3.21
CA ALA A 91 -4.82 -2.18 -3.18
C ALA A 91 -3.43 -1.94 -3.79
N GLY A 92 -2.68 -2.99 -4.08
CA GLY A 92 -1.34 -2.86 -4.64
C GLY A 92 -0.25 -2.62 -3.61
N VAL A 93 -0.55 -2.82 -2.33
CA VAL A 93 0.44 -2.65 -1.24
C VAL A 93 1.31 -3.89 -1.09
N LEU A 94 0.71 -5.06 -1.18
CA LEU A 94 1.44 -6.33 -1.15
C LEU A 94 1.50 -6.94 -2.54
N ASP A 95 2.50 -7.76 -2.76
CA ASP A 95 2.68 -8.51 -4.00
C ASP A 95 2.68 -10.01 -3.72
N LYS A 96 2.27 -10.79 -4.73
CA LYS A 96 2.40 -12.23 -4.69
C LYS A 96 3.76 -12.63 -5.23
N LYS A 97 4.36 -13.64 -4.59
CA LYS A 97 5.58 -14.27 -5.06
C LYS A 97 5.35 -15.79 -5.04
N GLY A 98 4.82 -16.33 -6.14
CA GLY A 98 4.35 -17.70 -6.19
C GLY A 98 3.14 -17.88 -5.28
N THR A 99 3.23 -18.80 -4.32
CA THR A 99 2.19 -19.03 -3.32
C THR A 99 2.36 -18.20 -2.06
N LYS A 100 3.40 -17.36 -2.04
CA LYS A 100 3.73 -16.52 -0.89
C LYS A 100 3.38 -15.06 -1.18
N ILE A 101 3.46 -14.24 -0.15
CA ILE A 101 3.24 -12.80 -0.24
C ILE A 101 4.47 -12.07 0.27
N ILE A 102 4.68 -10.87 -0.24
CA ILE A 102 5.82 -10.04 0.15
C ILE A 102 5.40 -8.56 0.18
N PHE A 103 5.96 -7.83 1.13
CA PHE A 103 5.93 -6.38 1.13
C PHE A 103 7.26 -5.90 0.58
N SER A 104 7.25 -5.44 -0.67
CA SER A 104 8.47 -5.18 -1.43
C SER A 104 9.15 -3.86 -1.10
N TYR A 105 8.63 -3.10 -0.15
CA TYR A 105 9.14 -1.78 0.20
C TYR A 105 9.81 -1.79 1.56
N ASP A 106 10.74 -0.86 1.75
CA ASP A 106 11.45 -0.70 3.02
C ASP A 106 10.72 0.26 3.94
N GLU A 107 9.92 1.17 3.37
CA GLU A 107 9.15 2.13 4.15
C GLU A 107 7.92 2.58 3.38
N ILE A 108 6.98 3.17 4.11
CA ILE A 108 5.79 3.84 3.54
C ILE A 108 5.87 5.30 3.93
N HIS A 109 5.76 6.16 2.94
CA HIS A 109 5.70 7.61 3.15
C HIS A 109 4.28 8.09 2.85
N PHE A 110 3.64 8.71 3.83
CA PHE A 110 2.29 9.27 3.67
C PHE A 110 2.42 10.75 3.35
N ASP A 111 1.87 11.14 2.22
CA ASP A 111 1.94 12.51 1.72
C ASP A 111 0.52 13.04 1.51
N PHE A 112 -0.05 13.60 2.56
CA PHE A 112 -1.36 14.25 2.48
C PHE A 112 -1.45 15.36 3.51
N VAL A 113 -2.34 16.31 3.23
CA VAL A 113 -2.61 17.45 4.12
C VAL A 113 -4.07 17.37 4.56
N THR A 114 -4.31 17.53 5.87
CA THR A 114 -5.67 17.63 6.39
C THR A 114 -6.08 19.10 6.47
N GLY A 115 -7.36 19.36 6.33
CA GLY A 115 -7.91 20.70 6.37
C GLY A 115 -8.51 21.12 5.05
N LYS A 116 -8.91 22.38 4.97
CA LYS A 116 -9.51 22.91 3.76
C LYS A 116 -8.45 23.38 2.79
N ALA A 117 -8.60 23.02 1.53
CA ALA A 117 -7.82 23.64 0.48
C ALA A 117 -8.22 25.09 0.37
N ALA A 118 -7.23 25.95 0.37
CA ALA A 118 -7.47 27.37 0.22
C ALA A 118 -7.94 27.71 -1.19
#